data_34f2e55e53d7159dd134c9f1f184d5af
#
_entry.id   34f2e55e53d7159dd134c9f1f184d5af
#
_cell.length_a   1.000
_cell.length_b   1.000
_cell.length_c   1.000
_cell.angle_alpha   90.00
_cell.angle_beta   90.00
_cell.angle_gamma   90.00
#
_symmetry.space_group_name_H-M   'P 1'
#
loop_
_entity.id
_entity.type
_entity.pdbx_description
1 polymer ?
#
loop_
_entity_poly.entity_id
_entity_poly.type
_entity_poly.pdbx_seq_one_letter_code
_entity_poly.pdbx_strand_id
1 'polypeptide(L)'
;VVLYDITAAANLRTLLANKHQFVMGRIQIPSIPVCDGALYISGDSMYPILKSGDIVGFKEMNSFSNVIYGEMYLVSFDIDGDEYLAVKYVNRSEQEGCIKLVSYNPHHEPMDVPFASIQAMAIVKFSIRKNMMM
;
A
#
# COMPACT_ATOMS: atom_id res chain seq x y z
N VAL A 1 -6.02 -14.85 5.97
CA VAL A 1 -5.32 -13.55 5.97
C VAL A 1 -5.96 -12.64 7.01
N VAL A 2 -5.16 -12.02 7.84
CA VAL A 2 -5.64 -11.08 8.85
C VAL A 2 -5.90 -9.72 8.24
N LEU A 3 -7.07 -9.16 8.51
CA LEU A 3 -7.43 -7.80 8.10
C LEU A 3 -7.11 -6.86 9.25
N TYR A 4 -6.31 -5.82 8.97
CA TYR A 4 -5.84 -4.86 9.96
C TYR A 4 -6.53 -3.50 9.80
N ASP A 5 -6.64 -2.79 10.91
CA ASP A 5 -7.26 -1.46 10.96
C ASP A 5 -6.17 -0.37 10.82
N ILE A 6 -5.95 0.07 9.60
CA ILE A 6 -4.95 1.12 9.31
C ILE A 6 -5.37 2.47 9.88
N THR A 7 -6.65 2.73 9.98
CA THR A 7 -7.15 4.00 10.55
C THR A 7 -6.79 4.10 12.03
N ALA A 8 -6.98 3.01 12.78
CA ALA A 8 -6.62 2.98 14.20
C ALA A 8 -5.11 3.07 14.41
N ALA A 9 -4.32 2.50 13.51
CA ALA A 9 -2.86 2.54 13.60
C ALA A 9 -2.27 3.89 13.24
N ALA A 10 -3.00 4.71 12.50
CA ALA A 10 -2.63 6.02 11.99
C ALA A 10 -1.59 6.00 10.86
N ASN A 11 -0.63 5.07 10.87
CA ASN A 11 0.34 4.93 9.77
C ASN A 11 0.77 3.47 9.61
N LEU A 12 1.32 3.16 8.43
CA LEU A 12 1.71 1.79 8.08
C LEU A 12 2.85 1.28 8.96
N ARG A 13 3.82 2.11 9.26
CA ARG A 13 4.96 1.71 10.10
C ARG A 13 4.51 1.26 11.48
N THR A 14 3.61 2.02 12.12
CA THR A 14 3.05 1.66 13.43
C THR A 14 2.26 0.36 13.35
N LEU A 15 1.46 0.20 12.29
CA LEU A 15 0.70 -1.04 12.09
C LEU A 15 1.63 -2.25 11.97
N LEU A 16 2.66 -2.16 11.14
CA LEU A 16 3.57 -3.29 10.90
C LEU A 16 4.39 -3.64 12.14
N ALA A 17 4.71 -2.66 12.98
CA ALA A 17 5.44 -2.89 14.23
C ALA A 17 4.57 -3.50 15.33
N ASN A 18 3.25 -3.32 15.28
CA ASN A 18 2.32 -3.70 16.34
C ASN A 18 1.07 -4.39 15.79
N LYS A 19 1.22 -5.28 14.84
CA LYS A 19 0.10 -5.86 14.07
C LYS A 19 -1.00 -6.43 14.95
N HIS A 20 -0.63 -7.13 16.01
CA HIS A 20 -1.61 -7.79 16.90
C HIS A 20 -2.57 -6.81 17.58
N GLN A 21 -2.20 -5.54 17.70
CA GLN A 21 -3.04 -4.51 18.31
C GLN A 21 -4.10 -3.96 17.35
N PHE A 22 -3.96 -4.23 16.07
CA PHE A 22 -4.80 -3.61 15.03
C PHE A 22 -5.58 -4.63 14.22
N VAL A 23 -5.80 -5.83 14.76
CA VAL A 23 -6.60 -6.86 14.10
C VAL A 23 -8.05 -6.42 14.06
N MET A 24 -8.64 -6.38 12.86
CA MET A 24 -10.02 -6.01 12.61
C MET A 24 -10.88 -7.21 12.22
N GLY A 25 -10.29 -8.22 11.62
CA GLY A 25 -10.99 -9.41 11.15
C GLY A 25 -10.08 -10.35 10.41
N ARG A 26 -10.67 -11.32 9.72
CA ARG A 26 -9.95 -12.31 8.94
C ARG A 26 -10.65 -12.54 7.61
N ILE A 27 -9.87 -12.87 6.59
CA ILE A 27 -10.35 -13.14 5.24
C ILE A 27 -9.96 -14.58 4.91
N GLN A 28 -10.96 -15.37 4.48
CA GLN A 28 -10.76 -16.75 4.06
C GLN A 28 -11.33 -16.92 2.66
N ILE A 29 -10.46 -16.93 1.67
CA ILE A 29 -10.82 -17.19 0.28
C ILE A 29 -9.86 -18.25 -0.23
N PRO A 30 -10.35 -19.30 -0.92
CA PRO A 30 -9.47 -20.30 -1.52
C PRO A 30 -8.47 -19.66 -2.47
N SER A 31 -7.24 -20.17 -2.45
CA SER A 31 -6.16 -19.77 -3.38
C SER A 31 -5.69 -18.32 -3.23
N ILE A 32 -5.93 -17.67 -2.09
CA ILE A 32 -5.31 -16.38 -1.79
C ILE A 32 -3.78 -16.55 -1.69
N PRO A 33 -3.00 -15.69 -2.35
CA PRO A 33 -1.54 -15.71 -2.19
C PRO A 33 -1.12 -15.53 -0.72
N VAL A 34 -0.01 -16.16 -0.35
CA VAL A 34 0.58 -15.96 0.98
C VAL A 34 0.99 -14.49 1.12
N CYS A 35 0.55 -13.86 2.20
CA CYS A 35 0.87 -12.47 2.48
C CYS A 35 0.87 -12.21 3.99
N ASP A 36 1.29 -11.01 4.38
CA ASP A 36 1.43 -10.65 5.79
C ASP A 36 0.17 -10.06 6.39
N GLY A 37 -0.76 -9.62 5.55
CA GLY A 37 -2.02 -9.07 6.00
C GLY A 37 -2.77 -8.36 4.89
N ALA A 38 -3.89 -7.74 5.28
CA ALA A 38 -4.72 -6.97 4.38
C ALA A 38 -5.24 -5.72 5.11
N LEU A 39 -5.62 -4.70 4.35
CA LEU A 39 -6.22 -3.49 4.89
C LEU A 39 -7.13 -2.82 3.86
N TYR A 40 -8.04 -1.98 4.34
CA TYR A 40 -8.87 -1.16 3.48
C TYR A 40 -8.07 0.02 2.97
N ILE A 41 -8.29 0.37 1.71
CA ILE A 41 -7.67 1.55 1.11
C ILE A 41 -8.69 2.67 0.91
N SER A 42 -8.18 3.89 0.77
CA SER A 42 -8.98 5.07 0.46
C SER A 42 -8.33 5.86 -0.66
N GLY A 43 -9.09 6.81 -1.24
CA GLY A 43 -8.61 7.63 -2.34
C GLY A 43 -8.90 7.04 -3.71
N ASP A 44 -8.58 7.79 -4.76
CA ASP A 44 -8.94 7.44 -6.14
C ASP A 44 -7.75 7.36 -7.10
N SER A 45 -6.52 7.40 -6.56
CA SER A 45 -5.31 7.45 -7.40
C SER A 45 -5.14 6.21 -8.29
N MET A 46 -5.71 5.08 -7.89
CA MET A 46 -5.65 3.82 -8.65
C MET A 46 -6.97 3.47 -9.32
N TYR A 47 -7.94 4.38 -9.32
CA TYR A 47 -9.23 4.15 -9.98
C TYR A 47 -9.03 3.97 -11.50
N PRO A 48 -9.70 3.05 -12.16
CA PRO A 48 -10.72 2.13 -11.66
C PRO A 48 -10.19 0.75 -11.21
N ILE A 49 -8.87 0.52 -11.23
CA ILE A 49 -8.29 -0.76 -10.78
C ILE A 49 -8.61 -0.99 -9.32
N LEU A 50 -8.43 0.05 -8.49
CA LEU A 50 -8.82 0.03 -7.09
C LEU A 50 -9.75 1.20 -6.82
N LYS A 51 -10.75 0.97 -5.97
CA LYS A 51 -11.67 2.01 -5.48
C LYS A 51 -11.51 2.18 -3.99
N SER A 52 -11.82 3.37 -3.50
CA SER A 52 -11.91 3.62 -2.06
C SER A 52 -12.87 2.59 -1.43
N GLY A 53 -12.43 1.95 -0.34
CA GLY A 53 -13.17 0.87 0.31
C GLY A 53 -12.78 -0.52 -0.16
N ASP A 54 -11.95 -0.65 -1.19
CA ASP A 54 -11.39 -1.95 -1.56
C ASP A 54 -10.42 -2.42 -0.48
N ILE A 55 -10.21 -3.73 -0.42
CA ILE A 55 -9.24 -4.36 0.46
C ILE A 55 -8.04 -4.75 -0.39
N VAL A 56 -6.83 -4.49 0.09
CA VAL A 56 -5.60 -4.99 -0.54
C VAL A 56 -4.87 -5.90 0.44
N GLY A 57 -4.40 -7.04 -0.06
CA GLY A 57 -3.49 -7.92 0.65
C GLY A 57 -2.06 -7.54 0.34
N PHE A 58 -1.19 -7.58 1.34
CA PHE A 58 0.17 -7.09 1.21
C PHE A 58 1.19 -8.04 1.81
N LYS A 59 2.40 -7.97 1.29
CA LYS A 59 3.57 -8.62 1.85
C LYS A 59 4.61 -7.54 2.14
N GLU A 60 5.04 -7.46 3.40
CA GLU A 60 6.01 -6.48 3.88
C GLU A 60 7.38 -6.72 3.23
N MET A 61 8.07 -5.65 2.88
CA MET A 61 9.45 -5.70 2.38
C MET A 61 10.42 -5.54 3.55
N ASN A 62 11.42 -6.40 3.57
CA ASN A 62 12.50 -6.30 4.57
C ASN A 62 13.60 -5.32 4.14
N SER A 63 13.73 -5.07 2.85
CA SER A 63 14.73 -4.16 2.30
C SER A 63 14.19 -3.45 1.07
N PHE A 64 14.32 -2.14 1.02
CA PHE A 64 13.87 -1.33 -0.12
C PHE A 64 14.73 -1.55 -1.37
N SER A 65 15.89 -2.20 -1.23
CA SER A 65 16.71 -2.57 -2.38
C SER A 65 16.12 -3.70 -3.22
N ASN A 66 15.11 -4.40 -2.68
CA ASN A 66 14.46 -5.52 -3.35
C ASN A 66 13.18 -5.11 -4.08
N VAL A 67 13.01 -3.84 -4.38
CA VAL A 67 11.84 -3.34 -5.12
C VAL A 67 11.79 -3.99 -6.50
N ILE A 68 10.61 -4.51 -6.85
CA ILE A 68 10.32 -4.97 -8.20
C ILE A 68 9.62 -3.82 -8.91
N TYR A 69 10.33 -3.15 -9.80
CA TYR A 69 9.79 -1.99 -10.50
C TYR A 69 8.67 -2.39 -11.44
N GLY A 70 7.64 -1.58 -11.49
CA GLY A 70 6.43 -1.82 -12.27
C GLY A 70 5.31 -2.48 -11.47
N GLU A 71 5.60 -2.97 -10.26
CA GLU A 71 4.59 -3.60 -9.41
C GLU A 71 3.91 -2.59 -8.49
N MET A 72 2.76 -2.98 -7.98
CA MET A 72 1.94 -2.16 -7.09
C MET A 72 2.37 -2.35 -5.64
N TYR A 73 2.53 -1.24 -4.92
CA TYR A 73 2.98 -1.23 -3.53
C TYR A 73 2.12 -0.33 -2.66
N LEU A 74 1.99 -0.72 -1.40
CA LEU A 74 1.68 0.22 -0.33
C LEU A 74 2.98 0.93 0.02
N VAL A 75 2.98 2.25 0.03
CA VAL A 75 4.16 3.05 0.34
C VAL A 75 3.79 4.07 1.40
N SER A 76 4.52 4.06 2.52
CA SER A 76 4.43 5.07 3.56
C SER A 76 5.65 5.95 3.46
N PHE A 77 5.46 7.25 3.31
CA PHE A 77 6.55 8.19 3.11
C PHE A 77 6.26 9.53 3.77
N ASP A 78 7.33 10.29 4.04
CA ASP A 78 7.28 11.57 4.72
C ASP A 78 7.74 12.67 3.75
N ILE A 79 6.98 13.75 3.67
CA ILE A 79 7.37 14.96 2.95
C ILE A 79 7.15 16.14 3.90
N ASP A 80 8.24 16.84 4.22
CA ASP A 80 8.22 18.03 5.09
C ASP A 80 7.51 17.78 6.44
N GLY A 81 7.71 16.60 7.01
CA GLY A 81 7.12 16.22 8.29
C GLY A 81 5.71 15.65 8.22
N ASP A 82 5.08 15.67 7.05
CA ASP A 82 3.77 15.06 6.84
C ASP A 82 3.91 13.63 6.32
N GLU A 83 3.20 12.70 6.96
CA GLU A 83 3.19 11.30 6.57
C GLU A 83 2.07 11.01 5.59
N TYR A 84 2.41 10.27 4.54
CA TYR A 84 1.46 9.83 3.52
C TYR A 84 1.48 8.32 3.40
N LEU A 85 0.32 7.74 3.16
CA LEU A 85 0.18 6.35 2.78
C LEU A 85 -0.53 6.31 1.44
N ALA A 86 0.10 5.66 0.47
CA ALA A 86 -0.45 5.55 -0.88
C ALA A 86 -0.31 4.15 -1.42
N VAL A 87 -1.25 3.76 -2.29
CA VAL A 87 -1.12 2.59 -3.15
C VAL A 87 -0.73 3.12 -4.53
N LYS A 88 0.42 2.72 -5.02
CA LYS A 88 0.97 3.21 -6.28
C LYS A 88 1.75 2.12 -6.99
N TYR A 89 1.90 2.26 -8.31
CA TYR A 89 2.97 1.55 -8.99
C TYR A 89 4.29 2.21 -8.62
N VAL A 90 5.31 1.39 -8.38
CA VAL A 90 6.66 1.87 -8.09
C VAL A 90 7.51 1.63 -9.32
N ASN A 91 7.98 2.72 -9.93
CA ASN A 91 8.82 2.68 -11.10
C ASN A 91 10.19 3.28 -10.80
N ARG A 92 11.15 3.06 -11.70
CA ARG A 92 12.46 3.71 -11.59
C ARG A 92 12.29 5.20 -11.77
N SER A 93 12.99 5.95 -10.93
CA SER A 93 13.10 7.40 -11.08
C SER A 93 14.35 7.75 -11.89
N GLU A 94 14.27 8.82 -12.67
CA GLU A 94 15.43 9.41 -13.31
C GLU A 94 16.31 10.16 -12.31
N GLN A 95 15.75 10.49 -11.14
CA GLN A 95 16.50 11.10 -10.05
C GLN A 95 17.20 10.04 -9.24
N GLU A 96 18.51 10.18 -9.07
CA GLU A 96 19.30 9.26 -8.27
C GLU A 96 18.81 9.25 -6.83
N GLY A 97 18.72 8.05 -6.23
CA GLY A 97 18.28 7.89 -4.85
C GLY A 97 16.79 8.01 -4.64
N CYS A 98 16.00 8.06 -5.72
CA CYS A 98 14.54 8.17 -5.66
C CYS A 98 13.86 6.99 -6.33
N ILE A 99 12.60 6.77 -5.95
CA ILE A 99 11.65 5.95 -6.72
C ILE A 99 10.57 6.86 -7.29
N LYS A 100 9.95 6.42 -8.37
CA LYS A 100 8.82 7.14 -8.96
C LYS A 100 7.53 6.43 -8.57
N LEU A 101 6.62 7.16 -7.91
CA LEU A 101 5.28 6.67 -7.58
C LEU A 101 4.33 7.08 -8.68
N VAL A 102 3.68 6.10 -9.31
CA VAL A 102 2.81 6.32 -10.47
C VAL A 102 1.41 5.84 -10.15
N SER A 103 0.43 6.69 -10.38
CA SER A 103 -0.99 6.36 -10.25
C SER A 103 -1.52 5.77 -11.55
N TYR A 104 -2.50 4.87 -11.45
CA TYR A 104 -3.24 4.43 -12.64
C TYR A 104 -4.17 5.53 -13.15
N ASN A 105 -4.80 6.28 -12.23
CA ASN A 105 -5.68 7.39 -12.58
C ASN A 105 -4.85 8.56 -13.12
N PRO A 106 -5.05 8.97 -14.39
CA PRO A 106 -4.22 9.99 -15.02
C PRO A 106 -4.40 11.39 -14.44
N HIS A 107 -5.39 11.62 -13.60
CA HIS A 107 -5.56 12.90 -12.92
C HIS A 107 -4.53 13.12 -11.80
N HIS A 108 -3.81 12.06 -11.42
CA HIS A 108 -2.76 12.13 -10.41
C HIS A 108 -1.40 12.10 -11.08
N GLU A 109 -0.61 13.14 -10.87
CA GLU A 109 0.73 13.25 -11.41
C GLU A 109 1.70 12.27 -10.76
N PRO A 110 2.66 11.72 -11.52
CA PRO A 110 3.73 10.93 -10.91
C PRO A 110 4.57 11.80 -9.97
N MET A 111 5.14 11.17 -8.94
CA MET A 111 6.03 11.89 -8.05
C MET A 111 7.29 11.08 -7.75
N ASP A 112 8.42 11.76 -7.70
CA ASP A 112 9.68 11.16 -7.30
C ASP A 112 9.86 11.32 -5.79
N VAL A 113 10.11 10.21 -5.10
CA VAL A 113 10.25 10.19 -3.65
C VAL A 113 11.63 9.63 -3.31
N PRO A 114 12.44 10.35 -2.52
CA PRO A 114 13.72 9.82 -2.07
C PRO A 114 13.55 8.56 -1.23
N PHE A 115 14.42 7.58 -1.40
CA PHE A 115 14.43 6.40 -0.54
C PHE A 115 14.53 6.77 0.93
N ALA A 116 15.26 7.84 1.25
CA ALA A 116 15.41 8.32 2.63
C ALA A 116 14.08 8.77 3.26
N SER A 117 13.07 9.12 2.43
CA SER A 117 11.76 9.55 2.92
C SER A 117 10.78 8.40 3.09
N ILE A 118 11.12 7.20 2.65
CA ILE A 118 10.23 6.05 2.73
C ILE A 118 10.37 5.42 4.11
N GLN A 119 9.23 5.28 4.79
CA GLN A 119 9.17 4.71 6.13
C GLN A 119 8.82 3.23 6.13
N ALA A 120 7.96 2.81 5.18
CA ALA A 120 7.55 1.42 5.04
C ALA A 120 7.05 1.16 3.62
N MET A 121 7.26 -0.06 3.15
CA MET A 121 6.74 -0.53 1.86
C MET A 121 6.27 -1.96 1.98
N ALA A 122 5.19 -2.27 1.27
CA ALA A 122 4.70 -3.63 1.16
C ALA A 122 4.14 -3.85 -0.24
N ILE A 123 4.51 -4.97 -0.87
CA ILE A 123 3.99 -5.30 -2.20
C ILE A 123 2.53 -5.73 -2.09
N VAL A 124 1.68 -5.25 -3.00
CA VAL A 124 0.28 -5.64 -3.06
C VAL A 124 0.19 -7.01 -3.76
N LYS A 125 -0.43 -7.97 -3.08
CA LYS A 125 -0.53 -9.34 -3.57
C LYS A 125 -1.90 -9.67 -4.16
N PHE A 126 -2.95 -9.02 -3.68
CA PHE A 126 -4.32 -9.20 -4.18
C PHE A 126 -5.19 -8.01 -3.79
N SER A 127 -6.36 -7.91 -4.39
CA SER A 127 -7.37 -6.95 -3.99
C SER A 127 -8.75 -7.62 -3.95
N ILE A 128 -9.63 -7.08 -3.12
CA ILE A 128 -11.01 -7.54 -2.99
C ILE A 128 -11.91 -6.33 -3.03
N ARG A 129 -12.94 -6.40 -3.87
CA ARG A 129 -13.99 -5.38 -3.92
C ARG A 129 -15.32 -6.00 -3.54
N LYS A 130 -16.00 -5.39 -2.58
CA LYS A 130 -17.33 -5.80 -2.18
C LYS A 130 -18.34 -4.94 -2.93
N ASN A 131 -19.21 -5.58 -3.69
CA ASN A 131 -20.34 -4.93 -4.33
C ASN A 131 -21.57 -5.22 -3.49
N MET A 132 -21.96 -4.26 -2.64
CA MET A 132 -23.09 -4.44 -1.74
C MET A 132 -24.38 -4.24 -2.52
N MET A 133 -25.25 -5.24 -2.47
CA MET A 133 -26.56 -5.23 -3.13
C MET A 133 -27.65 -5.03 -2.10
N MET A 134 -28.60 -4.19 -2.45
CA MET A 134 -29.75 -3.93 -1.60
C MET A 134 -30.86 -4.93 -1.88
#